data_2fd4ba294501f2867234e8ddba98bafd
#
_entry.id   2fd4ba294501f2867234e8ddba98bafd
#
_cell.length_a   1.000
_cell.length_b   1.000
_cell.length_c   1.000
_cell.angle_alpha   90.00
_cell.angle_beta   90.00
_cell.angle_gamma   90.00
#
_symmetry.space_group_name_H-M   'P 1'
#
loop_
_entity.id
_entity.type
_entity.pdbx_description
1 polymer ?
#
loop_
_entity_poly.entity_id
_entity_poly.type
_entity_poly.pdbx_seq_one_letter_code
_entity_poly.pdbx_strand_id
1 'polypeptide(L)'
;MSFSRHPLWLVGFRPFFALACLSGLSLPVVWALMFAGTIEAPAHAFTGIQWHAHEMFFGFGWAMLGGFLLTSTKNWVKIRGYHGNALIFLVAAWGFERLGMVFGGAWPPALFQLSNQLFLVAVVAMLMWTLLRHRDTDGYRRDNVFFLLLLPYLFPVQWPFAVGAGFFIEASLLATK
;
A
#
# COMPACT_ATOMS: atom_id res chain seq x y z
N MET A 1 28.35 10.75 1.98
CA MET A 1 27.01 11.34 1.77
C MET A 1 26.01 10.55 2.62
N SER A 2 25.11 11.23 3.34
CA SER A 2 24.06 10.52 4.10
C SER A 2 23.10 9.82 3.14
N PHE A 3 22.72 8.58 3.40
CA PHE A 3 21.80 7.77 2.60
C PHE A 3 20.48 8.51 2.30
N SER A 4 19.96 9.26 3.27
CA SER A 4 18.72 10.05 3.12
C SER A 4 18.82 11.23 2.15
N ARG A 5 20.04 11.63 1.73
CA ARG A 5 20.28 12.69 0.73
C ARG A 5 20.44 12.17 -0.69
N HIS A 6 20.36 10.85 -0.90
CA HIS A 6 20.44 10.27 -2.24
C HIS A 6 19.29 10.79 -3.12
N PRO A 7 19.51 11.06 -4.41
CA PRO A 7 18.49 11.56 -5.34
C PRO A 7 17.17 10.78 -5.37
N LEU A 8 17.21 9.49 -5.06
CA LEU A 8 16.01 8.65 -4.96
C LEU A 8 15.00 9.18 -3.92
N TRP A 9 15.48 9.75 -2.81
CA TRP A 9 14.66 10.21 -1.69
C TRP A 9 14.28 11.69 -1.75
N LEU A 10 14.44 12.35 -2.89
CA LEU A 10 14.13 13.78 -3.03
C LEU A 10 12.65 14.04 -3.29
N VAL A 11 11.95 13.12 -3.95
CA VAL A 11 10.55 13.27 -4.37
C VAL A 11 9.86 11.91 -4.33
N GLY A 12 8.59 11.89 -3.87
CA GLY A 12 7.83 10.66 -3.62
C GLY A 12 7.71 9.74 -4.82
N PHE A 13 7.53 10.27 -6.05
CA PHE A 13 7.37 9.41 -7.22
C PHE A 13 8.59 8.51 -7.49
N ARG A 14 9.82 8.97 -7.21
CA ARG A 14 11.03 8.22 -7.58
C ARG A 14 11.12 6.83 -6.96
N PRO A 15 11.06 6.68 -5.61
CA PRO A 15 11.10 5.37 -5.00
C PRO A 15 9.84 4.57 -5.32
N PHE A 16 8.67 5.19 -5.28
CA PHE A 16 7.41 4.47 -5.41
C PHE A 16 7.10 4.00 -6.84
N PHE A 17 7.47 4.76 -7.86
CA PHE A 17 7.36 4.29 -9.25
C PHE A 17 8.37 3.18 -9.54
N ALA A 18 9.57 3.24 -8.97
CA ALA A 18 10.52 2.12 -9.07
C ALA A 18 9.96 0.84 -8.42
N LEU A 19 9.35 0.96 -7.23
CA LEU A 19 8.67 -0.16 -6.56
C LEU A 19 7.46 -0.66 -7.35
N ALA A 20 6.66 0.23 -7.92
CA ALA A 20 5.53 -0.13 -8.76
C ALA A 20 5.99 -0.89 -10.02
N CYS A 21 7.03 -0.41 -10.71
CA CYS A 21 7.60 -1.12 -11.85
C CYS A 21 8.10 -2.53 -11.46
N LEU A 22 8.82 -2.63 -10.33
CA LEU A 22 9.30 -3.92 -9.83
C LEU A 22 8.13 -4.86 -9.50
N SER A 23 7.12 -4.37 -8.78
CA SER A 23 5.92 -5.15 -8.41
C SER A 23 5.12 -5.55 -9.65
N GLY A 24 4.86 -4.61 -10.56
CA GLY A 24 4.11 -4.86 -11.79
C GLY A 24 4.78 -5.87 -12.71
N LEU A 25 6.12 -5.99 -12.63
CA LEU A 25 6.86 -7.02 -13.36
C LEU A 25 6.87 -8.36 -12.62
N SER A 26 7.14 -8.37 -11.31
CA SER A 26 7.38 -9.60 -10.54
C SER A 26 6.08 -10.28 -10.08
N LEU A 27 5.08 -9.54 -9.61
CA LEU A 27 3.88 -10.13 -9.02
C LEU A 27 3.04 -10.95 -10.01
N PRO A 28 2.83 -10.52 -11.29
CA PRO A 28 2.15 -11.36 -12.28
C PRO A 28 2.90 -12.65 -12.59
N VAL A 29 4.24 -12.61 -12.59
CA VAL A 29 5.07 -13.81 -12.80
C VAL A 29 4.93 -14.76 -11.62
N VAL A 30 5.04 -14.27 -10.38
CA VAL A 30 4.83 -15.07 -9.17
C VAL A 30 3.43 -15.70 -9.18
N TRP A 31 2.41 -14.90 -9.51
CA TRP A 31 1.03 -15.39 -9.66
C TRP A 31 0.91 -16.51 -10.70
N ALA A 32 1.50 -16.35 -11.88
CA ALA A 32 1.46 -17.35 -12.93
C ALA A 32 2.13 -18.67 -12.49
N LEU A 33 3.25 -18.60 -11.75
CA LEU A 33 3.92 -19.76 -11.20
C LEU A 33 3.08 -20.47 -10.11
N MET A 34 2.40 -19.71 -9.26
CA MET A 34 1.44 -20.26 -8.29
C MET A 34 0.26 -20.94 -9.00
N PHE A 35 -0.31 -20.29 -10.02
CA PHE A 35 -1.43 -20.82 -10.76
C PHE A 35 -1.07 -22.09 -11.54
N ALA A 36 0.17 -22.18 -12.05
CA ALA A 36 0.70 -23.37 -12.70
C ALA A 36 1.09 -24.49 -11.70
N GLY A 37 0.98 -24.27 -10.39
CA GLY A 37 1.38 -25.22 -9.37
C GLY A 37 2.89 -25.41 -9.23
N THR A 38 3.69 -24.52 -9.82
CA THR A 38 5.17 -24.59 -9.75
C THR A 38 5.70 -24.13 -8.40
N ILE A 39 5.03 -23.17 -7.77
CA ILE A 39 5.32 -22.70 -6.42
C ILE A 39 4.03 -22.71 -5.59
N GLU A 40 4.17 -22.97 -4.30
CA GLU A 40 3.06 -22.93 -3.36
C GLU A 40 2.66 -21.50 -3.03
N ALA A 41 1.36 -21.28 -2.82
CA ALA A 41 0.88 -19.99 -2.30
C ALA A 41 1.39 -19.78 -0.87
N PRO A 42 1.68 -18.52 -0.46
CA PRO A 42 2.10 -18.24 0.91
C PRO A 42 1.12 -18.82 1.94
N ALA A 43 1.66 -19.42 2.99
CA ALA A 43 0.89 -20.09 4.05
C ALA A 43 0.23 -19.04 4.98
N HIS A 44 -0.90 -18.48 4.58
CA HIS A 44 -1.76 -17.60 5.40
C HIS A 44 -3.22 -17.75 5.00
N ALA A 45 -4.11 -16.95 5.62
CA ALA A 45 -5.57 -17.04 5.44
C ALA A 45 -6.06 -16.67 4.02
N PHE A 46 -5.21 -16.14 3.14
CA PHE A 46 -5.57 -15.77 1.78
C PHE A 46 -5.43 -16.97 0.82
N THR A 47 -6.41 -17.15 -0.04
CA THR A 47 -6.23 -18.00 -1.23
C THR A 47 -5.25 -17.34 -2.21
N GLY A 48 -4.69 -18.12 -3.15
CA GLY A 48 -3.79 -17.56 -4.18
C GLY A 48 -4.42 -16.42 -4.98
N ILE A 49 -5.73 -16.50 -5.30
CA ILE A 49 -6.48 -15.44 -6.01
C ILE A 49 -6.57 -14.17 -5.15
N GLN A 50 -6.89 -14.31 -3.87
CA GLN A 50 -6.99 -13.19 -2.94
C GLN A 50 -5.62 -12.55 -2.70
N TRP A 51 -4.58 -13.36 -2.57
CA TRP A 51 -3.22 -12.88 -2.48
C TRP A 51 -2.84 -12.04 -3.72
N HIS A 52 -3.11 -12.57 -4.92
CA HIS A 52 -2.83 -11.83 -6.16
C HIS A 52 -3.60 -10.52 -6.23
N ALA A 53 -4.91 -10.52 -5.93
CA ALA A 53 -5.73 -9.31 -5.93
C ALA A 53 -5.21 -8.28 -4.93
N HIS A 54 -4.84 -8.70 -3.72
CA HIS A 54 -4.24 -7.84 -2.70
C HIS A 54 -2.92 -7.22 -3.18
N GLU A 55 -2.02 -8.04 -3.71
CA GLU A 55 -0.71 -7.59 -4.19
C GLU A 55 -0.83 -6.62 -5.39
N MET A 56 -1.75 -6.88 -6.31
CA MET A 56 -1.98 -5.98 -7.44
C MET A 56 -2.56 -4.64 -6.99
N PHE A 57 -3.45 -4.63 -6.01
CA PHE A 57 -4.08 -3.40 -5.54
C PHE A 57 -3.21 -2.65 -4.53
N PHE A 58 -2.77 -3.32 -3.45
CA PHE A 58 -2.01 -2.70 -2.36
C PHE A 58 -0.50 -2.71 -2.60
N GLY A 59 0.03 -3.71 -3.28
CA GLY A 59 1.44 -3.75 -3.65
C GLY A 59 1.78 -2.81 -4.81
N PHE A 60 1.25 -3.09 -5.98
CA PHE A 60 1.50 -2.32 -7.20
C PHE A 60 0.72 -1.00 -7.22
N GLY A 61 -0.61 -1.08 -7.12
CA GLY A 61 -1.50 0.08 -7.31
C GLY A 61 -1.24 1.19 -6.29
N TRP A 62 -1.10 0.86 -5.01
CA TRP A 62 -0.80 1.85 -3.97
C TRP A 62 0.63 2.36 -4.00
N ALA A 63 1.62 1.60 -4.45
CA ALA A 63 2.94 2.16 -4.71
C ALA A 63 2.86 3.26 -5.77
N MET A 64 2.17 3.02 -6.89
CA MET A 64 1.98 4.02 -7.94
C MET A 64 1.17 5.23 -7.46
N LEU A 65 -0.01 4.99 -6.87
CA LEU A 65 -0.91 6.04 -6.41
C LEU A 65 -0.28 6.87 -5.28
N GLY A 66 0.35 6.22 -4.29
CA GLY A 66 1.03 6.89 -3.19
C GLY A 66 2.17 7.79 -3.68
N GLY A 67 3.00 7.29 -4.57
CA GLY A 67 4.07 8.08 -5.19
C GLY A 67 3.56 9.28 -5.98
N PHE A 68 2.47 9.09 -6.73
CA PHE A 68 1.79 10.16 -7.46
C PHE A 68 1.21 11.21 -6.49
N LEU A 69 0.41 10.79 -5.51
CA LEU A 69 -0.25 11.70 -4.57
C LEU A 69 0.75 12.49 -3.72
N LEU A 70 1.80 11.86 -3.20
CA LEU A 70 2.86 12.53 -2.44
C LEU A 70 3.58 13.60 -3.28
N THR A 71 3.67 13.39 -4.59
CA THR A 71 4.30 14.35 -5.50
C THR A 71 3.33 15.44 -5.92
N SER A 72 2.09 15.10 -6.24
CA SER A 72 1.06 16.06 -6.69
C SER A 72 0.65 17.02 -5.58
N THR A 73 0.47 16.49 -4.36
CA THR A 73 0.07 17.28 -3.19
C THR A 73 1.06 18.41 -2.91
N LYS A 74 2.38 18.17 -3.02
CA LYS A 74 3.38 19.24 -2.84
C LYS A 74 3.21 20.38 -3.84
N ASN A 75 2.79 20.06 -5.08
CA ASN A 75 2.58 21.04 -6.13
C ASN A 75 1.28 21.84 -5.90
N TRP A 76 0.22 21.15 -5.42
CA TRP A 76 -1.07 21.78 -5.12
C TRP A 76 -0.95 22.84 -4.01
N VAL A 77 -0.25 22.49 -2.93
CA VAL A 77 -0.05 23.37 -1.77
C VAL A 77 1.27 24.18 -1.83
N LYS A 78 2.04 24.07 -2.91
CA LYS A 78 3.29 24.80 -3.18
C LYS A 78 4.35 24.68 -2.09
N ILE A 79 4.56 23.47 -1.57
CA ILE A 79 5.58 23.15 -0.57
C ILE A 79 6.66 22.22 -1.14
N ARG A 80 7.76 22.06 -0.40
CA ARG A 80 8.84 21.13 -0.78
C ARG A 80 8.38 19.67 -0.89
N GLY A 81 7.39 19.27 -0.12
CA GLY A 81 6.91 17.89 -0.03
C GLY A 81 7.81 16.98 0.82
N TYR A 82 7.33 15.76 1.02
CA TYR A 82 8.06 14.74 1.78
C TYR A 82 9.30 14.27 1.05
N HIS A 83 10.41 14.10 1.79
CA HIS A 83 11.72 13.72 1.26
C HIS A 83 12.57 13.03 2.34
N GLY A 84 13.69 12.43 1.94
CA GLY A 84 14.64 11.82 2.86
C GLY A 84 14.01 10.72 3.73
N ASN A 85 14.16 10.84 5.04
CA ASN A 85 13.73 9.82 6.01
C ASN A 85 12.23 9.52 5.96
N ALA A 86 11.39 10.48 5.60
CA ALA A 86 9.95 10.24 5.44
C ALA A 86 9.66 9.26 4.31
N LEU A 87 10.32 9.40 3.17
CA LEU A 87 10.16 8.47 2.04
C LEU A 87 10.80 7.11 2.34
N ILE A 88 11.93 7.08 3.05
CA ILE A 88 12.57 5.83 3.49
C ILE A 88 11.62 5.06 4.41
N PHE A 89 10.99 5.74 5.36
CA PHE A 89 9.99 5.14 6.26
C PHE A 89 8.82 4.54 5.48
N LEU A 90 8.26 5.27 4.52
CA LEU A 90 7.13 4.79 3.72
C LEU A 90 7.52 3.58 2.84
N VAL A 91 8.71 3.59 2.25
CA VAL A 91 9.23 2.45 1.49
C VAL A 91 9.46 1.24 2.39
N ALA A 92 9.98 1.45 3.61
CA ALA A 92 10.15 0.37 4.59
C ALA A 92 8.78 -0.19 5.04
N ALA A 93 7.79 0.67 5.28
CA ALA A 93 6.44 0.25 5.63
C ALA A 93 5.77 -0.54 4.51
N TRP A 94 5.93 -0.11 3.25
CA TRP A 94 5.47 -0.85 2.08
C TRP A 94 6.16 -2.23 1.96
N GLY A 95 7.48 -2.27 2.13
CA GLY A 95 8.23 -3.53 2.13
C GLY A 95 7.84 -4.46 3.28
N PHE A 96 7.54 -3.92 4.45
CA PHE A 96 7.08 -4.69 5.60
C PHE A 96 5.73 -5.36 5.34
N GLU A 97 4.82 -4.69 4.63
CA GLU A 97 3.57 -5.29 4.17
C GLU A 97 3.84 -6.47 3.20
N ARG A 98 4.77 -6.31 2.25
CA ARG A 98 5.15 -7.40 1.32
C ARG A 98 5.75 -8.60 2.05
N LEU A 99 6.57 -8.36 3.08
CA LEU A 99 7.07 -9.44 3.95
C LEU A 99 5.94 -10.14 4.70
N GLY A 100 4.95 -9.38 5.20
CA GLY A 100 3.75 -9.93 5.81
C GLY A 100 2.94 -10.80 4.85
N MET A 101 2.81 -10.38 3.60
CA MET A 101 2.07 -11.14 2.57
C MET A 101 2.79 -12.41 2.09
N VAL A 102 4.09 -12.56 2.37
CA VAL A 102 4.84 -13.78 2.05
C VAL A 102 5.00 -14.68 3.28
N PHE A 103 5.29 -14.10 4.45
CA PHE A 103 5.67 -14.85 5.66
C PHE A 103 4.65 -14.72 6.81
N GLY A 104 3.61 -13.92 6.64
CA GLY A 104 2.69 -13.55 7.70
C GLY A 104 1.87 -14.69 8.30
N GLY A 105 1.79 -15.85 7.64
CA GLY A 105 1.11 -17.02 8.17
C GLY A 105 1.71 -17.55 9.48
N ALA A 106 3.00 -17.32 9.70
CA ALA A 106 3.70 -17.68 10.93
C ALA A 106 3.73 -16.54 11.98
N TRP A 107 3.20 -15.36 11.64
CA TRP A 107 3.25 -14.20 12.51
C TRP A 107 2.08 -14.13 13.49
N PRO A 108 2.26 -13.50 14.67
CA PRO A 108 1.13 -13.14 15.52
C PRO A 108 0.13 -12.26 14.75
N PRO A 109 -1.19 -12.45 14.94
CA PRO A 109 -2.22 -11.71 14.19
C PRO A 109 -2.06 -10.19 14.25
N ALA A 110 -1.68 -9.65 15.41
CA ALA A 110 -1.44 -8.21 15.57
C ALA A 110 -0.29 -7.69 14.73
N LEU A 111 0.80 -8.47 14.57
CA LEU A 111 1.95 -8.11 13.74
C LEU A 111 1.58 -8.14 12.26
N PHE A 112 0.82 -9.15 11.85
CA PHE A 112 0.31 -9.26 10.48
C PHE A 112 -0.61 -8.08 10.14
N GLN A 113 -1.56 -7.74 11.02
CA GLN A 113 -2.42 -6.57 10.84
C GLN A 113 -1.62 -5.27 10.77
N LEU A 114 -0.63 -5.10 11.66
CA LEU A 114 0.24 -3.92 11.62
C LEU A 114 0.97 -3.81 10.28
N SER A 115 1.52 -4.91 9.77
CA SER A 115 2.22 -4.89 8.47
C SER A 115 1.31 -4.45 7.33
N ASN A 116 0.07 -4.95 7.30
CA ASN A 116 -0.91 -4.62 6.26
C ASN A 116 -1.44 -3.17 6.33
N GLN A 117 -1.47 -2.56 7.53
CA GLN A 117 -2.07 -1.24 7.71
C GLN A 117 -1.03 -0.10 7.69
N LEU A 118 0.21 -0.38 8.09
CA LEU A 118 1.19 0.65 8.38
C LEU A 118 1.46 1.59 7.19
N PHE A 119 1.66 1.04 6.00
CA PHE A 119 1.94 1.83 4.80
C PHE A 119 0.77 2.72 4.41
N LEU A 120 -0.43 2.14 4.30
CA LEU A 120 -1.63 2.86 3.89
C LEU A 120 -1.98 3.97 4.90
N VAL A 121 -1.99 3.64 6.20
CA VAL A 121 -2.24 4.61 7.28
C VAL A 121 -1.24 5.76 7.22
N ALA A 122 0.05 5.45 7.07
CA ALA A 122 1.09 6.47 7.03
C ALA A 122 0.95 7.40 5.81
N VAL A 123 0.73 6.86 4.61
CA VAL A 123 0.53 7.67 3.39
C VAL A 123 -0.69 8.56 3.54
N VAL A 124 -1.83 7.99 3.95
CA VAL A 124 -3.09 8.74 4.11
C VAL A 124 -2.94 9.82 5.17
N ALA A 125 -2.35 9.51 6.33
CA ALA A 125 -2.13 10.50 7.39
C ALA A 125 -1.23 11.65 6.94
N MET A 126 -0.15 11.35 6.20
CA MET A 126 0.77 12.36 5.66
C MET A 126 0.08 13.25 4.62
N LEU A 127 -0.72 12.68 3.72
CA LEU A 127 -1.47 13.43 2.71
C LEU A 127 -2.53 14.32 3.37
N MET A 128 -3.32 13.76 4.28
CA MET A 128 -4.34 14.53 5.02
C MET A 128 -3.73 15.65 5.84
N TRP A 129 -2.65 15.36 6.57
CA TRP A 129 -1.92 16.39 7.31
C TRP A 129 -1.47 17.54 6.40
N THR A 130 -0.90 17.22 5.24
CA THR A 130 -0.42 18.22 4.28
C THR A 130 -1.57 19.08 3.75
N LEU A 131 -2.66 18.47 3.31
CA LEU A 131 -3.82 19.19 2.76
C LEU A 131 -4.53 20.05 3.83
N LEU A 132 -4.67 19.55 5.04
CA LEU A 132 -5.28 20.28 6.14
C LEU A 132 -4.41 21.45 6.61
N ARG A 133 -3.10 21.20 6.76
CA ARG A 133 -2.14 22.20 7.29
C ARG A 133 -1.89 23.36 6.33
N HIS A 134 -1.96 23.10 5.03
CA HIS A 134 -1.67 24.09 3.99
C HIS A 134 -2.92 24.47 3.17
N ARG A 135 -4.08 24.34 3.77
CA ARG A 135 -5.36 24.58 3.10
C ARG A 135 -5.50 26.00 2.52
N ASP A 136 -4.88 26.99 3.15
CA ASP A 136 -4.97 28.39 2.73
C ASP A 136 -4.10 28.69 1.50
N THR A 137 -3.05 27.90 1.27
CA THR A 137 -2.16 28.02 0.10
C THR A 137 -2.52 27.06 -1.02
N ASP A 138 -3.53 26.21 -0.81
CA ASP A 138 -3.97 25.20 -1.77
C ASP A 138 -4.78 25.86 -2.90
N GLY A 139 -4.20 25.90 -4.10
CA GLY A 139 -4.87 26.41 -5.31
C GLY A 139 -6.06 25.58 -5.77
N TYR A 140 -6.15 24.32 -5.32
CA TYR A 140 -7.21 23.35 -5.65
C TYR A 140 -8.07 22.99 -4.43
N ARG A 141 -8.18 23.88 -3.46
CA ARG A 141 -8.84 23.66 -2.17
C ARG A 141 -10.23 23.01 -2.26
N ARG A 142 -11.03 23.40 -3.27
CA ARG A 142 -12.38 22.83 -3.45
C ARG A 142 -12.32 21.39 -3.92
N ASP A 143 -11.45 21.11 -4.88
CA ASP A 143 -11.31 19.78 -5.49
C ASP A 143 -10.63 18.81 -4.52
N ASN A 144 -9.66 19.27 -3.75
CA ASN A 144 -8.93 18.48 -2.76
C ASN A 144 -9.78 18.09 -1.54
N VAL A 145 -10.95 18.68 -1.31
CA VAL A 145 -11.95 18.20 -0.33
C VAL A 145 -12.37 16.76 -0.64
N PHE A 146 -12.44 16.39 -1.93
CA PHE A 146 -12.73 15.02 -2.34
C PHE A 146 -11.73 14.01 -1.74
N PHE A 147 -10.43 14.32 -1.76
CA PHE A 147 -9.41 13.47 -1.17
C PHE A 147 -9.53 13.38 0.36
N LEU A 148 -9.88 14.47 1.04
CA LEU A 148 -10.09 14.47 2.48
C LEU A 148 -11.27 13.58 2.90
N LEU A 149 -12.27 13.44 2.04
CA LEU A 149 -13.42 12.59 2.28
C LEU A 149 -13.14 11.13 1.86
N LEU A 150 -12.49 10.91 0.70
CA LEU A 150 -12.26 9.59 0.12
C LEU A 150 -11.18 8.80 0.89
N LEU A 151 -10.05 9.44 1.23
CA LEU A 151 -8.91 8.74 1.82
C LEU A 151 -9.26 7.98 3.12
N PRO A 152 -10.05 8.52 4.07
CA PRO A 152 -10.47 7.77 5.26
C PRO A 152 -11.30 6.52 4.97
N TYR A 153 -12.05 6.49 3.85
CA TYR A 153 -12.84 5.33 3.45
C TYR A 153 -11.99 4.15 2.96
N LEU A 154 -10.72 4.37 2.66
CA LEU A 154 -9.82 3.29 2.23
C LEU A 154 -9.43 2.34 3.37
N PHE A 155 -9.50 2.78 4.62
CA PHE A 155 -9.22 1.92 5.78
C PHE A 155 -10.21 0.77 5.95
N PRO A 156 -11.54 1.00 5.92
CA PRO A 156 -12.49 -0.11 6.02
C PRO A 156 -12.48 -1.02 4.78
N VAL A 157 -12.01 -0.58 3.62
CA VAL A 157 -11.93 -1.42 2.40
C VAL A 157 -10.85 -2.51 2.53
N GLN A 158 -9.77 -2.23 3.21
CA GLN A 158 -8.71 -3.23 3.46
C GLN A 158 -9.14 -4.27 4.51
N TRP A 159 -10.00 -3.88 5.45
CA TRP A 159 -10.53 -4.76 6.50
C TRP A 159 -11.46 -5.87 5.97
N PRO A 160 -12.44 -5.64 5.08
CA PRO A 160 -13.26 -6.70 4.50
C PRO A 160 -12.49 -7.67 3.60
N PHE A 161 -11.37 -7.26 2.97
CA PHE A 161 -10.51 -8.19 2.25
C PHE A 161 -9.90 -9.23 3.20
N ALA A 162 -9.55 -8.84 4.42
CA ALA A 162 -9.09 -9.76 5.45
C ALA A 162 -10.23 -10.58 6.06
N VAL A 163 -11.40 -9.96 6.31
CA VAL A 163 -12.57 -10.60 6.95
C VAL A 163 -13.46 -11.33 5.94
N GLY A 164 -13.65 -10.77 4.73
CA GLY A 164 -14.44 -11.41 3.66
C GLY A 164 -13.76 -12.68 3.14
N ALA A 165 -12.43 -12.73 3.13
CA ALA A 165 -11.67 -13.93 2.84
C ALA A 165 -12.01 -15.06 3.85
N GLY A 166 -12.08 -14.75 5.15
CA GLY A 166 -12.49 -15.69 6.18
C GLY A 166 -13.93 -16.20 6.00
N PHE A 167 -14.85 -15.30 5.69
CA PHE A 167 -16.27 -15.63 5.52
C PHE A 167 -16.53 -16.52 4.29
N PHE A 168 -15.83 -16.28 3.17
CA PHE A 168 -15.95 -17.12 1.97
C PHE A 168 -15.31 -18.50 2.17
N ILE A 169 -14.24 -18.61 2.96
CA ILE A 169 -13.62 -19.89 3.30
C ILE A 169 -14.56 -20.72 4.18
N GLU A 170 -15.15 -20.14 5.22
CA GLU A 170 -16.11 -20.85 6.08
C GLU A 170 -17.37 -21.26 5.31
N ALA A 171 -17.92 -20.40 4.46
CA ALA A 171 -19.08 -20.72 3.63
C ALA A 171 -18.79 -21.85 2.62
N SER A 172 -17.59 -21.87 2.03
CA SER A 172 -17.19 -22.95 1.10
C SER A 172 -16.95 -24.29 1.82
N LEU A 173 -16.41 -24.27 3.03
CA LEU A 173 -16.22 -25.48 3.86
C LEU A 173 -17.53 -26.06 4.38
N LEU A 174 -18.55 -25.21 4.61
CA LEU A 174 -19.89 -25.64 5.00
C LEU A 174 -20.71 -26.18 3.82
N ALA A 175 -20.44 -25.72 2.59
CA ALA A 175 -21.11 -26.19 1.38
C ALA A 175 -20.57 -27.54 0.85
N THR A 176 -19.41 -28.00 1.37
CA THR A 176 -18.79 -29.29 0.99
C THR A 176 -19.03 -30.41 2.01
N LYS A 177 -19.88 -30.18 3.02
CA LYS A 177 -20.39 -31.19 3.95
C LYS A 177 -21.87 -31.50 3.64
#